data_34fe076ee99914b267b92dcf5f60330e
#
_entry.id   34fe076ee99914b267b92dcf5f60330e
#
_cell.length_a   1.000
_cell.length_b   1.000
_cell.length_c   1.000
_cell.angle_alpha   90.00
_cell.angle_beta   90.00
_cell.angle_gamma   90.00
#
_symmetry.space_group_name_H-M   'P 1'
#
loop_
_entity.id
_entity.type
_entity.pdbx_description
1 polymer ?
#
loop_
_entity_poly.entity_id
_entity_poly.type
_entity_poly.pdbx_seq_one_letter_code
_entity_poly.pdbx_strand_id
1 'polypeptide(L)'
;MSVSKLRARVAESTAHATQYLYDRQRPDGGWTDRMSSSTISTAIGLLALGRAGRELYRDQIDNGLTWLRDNQRPDGGWSLVDSDPPSSEHITAFAVAAFKVLDPDGSADVVDRGMKFIGQHGGESIITPDFSDGGPRTWREIVPIVWAMEGLRDVTAQPSQPLEVMLLPSGLRNRASIVLPGVLGLGIGQARVLPLGKTKALAHRLAEPKALQWLRDVMGPNGGIEECALMCALVFSGLRIAGEDVGPDIQRGCLDFLLSTIRSDGSWPIDRDLEIAVTAYSILALAEVEDVAADPRLDRTREWLLSTQWSKPFTPLKMPPGGWSWAAPSGWPESEDTAVVLTALAELGMRRDDPQIDLGLKWLLGMQNRDGSWSEWVRNSKMIHDGPCPGVTSHVVMAFKRHGASTRGRSPLGLAMKYFEKSQASDGSFSSLWFRDSTHGTAKVLETYAELGMPTHPVARNAAAWLREHQRSDGAWPSKVVEGPPEGGTAEETAWALFALLNAGTSPEDEQVLRGIGWLVENQNSEGTWRPQGVGLYYDTLYYSDDLIAHTYSLRALGRWLKCVHSEVRA
;
A
#
# COMPACT_ATOMS: atom_id res chain seq x y z
N MET A 1 4.38 26.83 -24.94
CA MET A 1 4.03 27.94 -23.97
C MET A 1 5.34 28.58 -23.52
N SER A 2 5.41 29.93 -23.30
CA SER A 2 6.64 30.53 -22.75
C SER A 2 6.82 30.12 -21.26
N VAL A 3 8.08 30.01 -20.82
CA VAL A 3 8.42 29.64 -19.42
C VAL A 3 7.77 30.62 -18.42
N SER A 4 7.74 31.92 -18.72
CA SER A 4 7.08 32.93 -17.88
C SER A 4 5.57 32.67 -17.72
N LYS A 5 4.86 32.29 -18.79
CA LYS A 5 3.44 31.96 -18.72
C LYS A 5 3.19 30.65 -17.97
N LEU A 6 4.05 29.65 -18.17
CA LEU A 6 3.98 28.40 -17.41
C LEU A 6 4.20 28.64 -15.92
N ARG A 7 5.18 29.48 -15.55
CA ARG A 7 5.48 29.84 -14.15
C ARG A 7 4.27 30.46 -13.43
N ALA A 8 3.54 31.36 -14.09
CA ALA A 8 2.34 31.95 -13.49
C ALA A 8 1.26 30.88 -13.23
N ARG A 9 1.02 29.97 -14.19
CA ARG A 9 0.06 28.87 -14.02
C ARG A 9 0.48 27.89 -12.94
N VAL A 10 1.77 27.56 -12.84
CA VAL A 10 2.28 26.68 -11.77
C VAL A 10 2.11 27.34 -10.40
N ALA A 11 2.39 28.65 -10.29
CA ALA A 11 2.18 29.38 -9.04
C ALA A 11 0.70 29.38 -8.60
N GLU A 12 -0.23 29.54 -9.53
CA GLU A 12 -1.68 29.42 -9.28
C GLU A 12 -2.05 27.99 -8.88
N SER A 13 -1.58 27.00 -9.63
CA SER A 13 -1.82 25.58 -9.34
C SER A 13 -1.31 25.15 -7.97
N THR A 14 -0.09 25.58 -7.57
CA THR A 14 0.46 25.28 -6.25
C THR A 14 -0.33 25.98 -5.14
N ALA A 15 -0.79 27.22 -5.36
CA ALA A 15 -1.60 27.93 -4.37
C ALA A 15 -2.93 27.22 -4.10
N HIS A 16 -3.63 26.77 -5.17
CA HIS A 16 -4.87 25.98 -5.03
C HIS A 16 -4.62 24.65 -4.31
N ALA A 17 -3.55 23.93 -4.69
CA ALA A 17 -3.21 22.66 -4.06
C ALA A 17 -2.82 22.82 -2.58
N THR A 18 -2.08 23.87 -2.22
CA THR A 18 -1.74 24.17 -0.84
C THR A 18 -2.99 24.49 -0.01
N GLN A 19 -3.90 25.30 -0.57
CA GLN A 19 -5.16 25.63 0.10
C GLN A 19 -6.01 24.38 0.35
N TYR A 20 -6.10 23.49 -0.64
CA TYR A 20 -6.82 22.21 -0.51
C TYR A 20 -6.31 21.39 0.69
N LEU A 21 -4.98 21.30 0.89
CA LEU A 21 -4.42 20.58 2.05
C LEU A 21 -4.86 21.24 3.36
N TYR A 22 -4.72 22.55 3.50
CA TYR A 22 -5.09 23.22 4.75
C TYR A 22 -6.60 23.15 5.05
N ASP A 23 -7.44 23.20 4.03
CA ASP A 23 -8.89 23.07 4.19
C ASP A 23 -9.32 21.67 4.69
N ARG A 24 -8.47 20.66 4.45
CA ARG A 24 -8.71 19.26 4.84
C ARG A 24 -7.90 18.83 6.07
N GLN A 25 -7.08 19.71 6.63
CA GLN A 25 -6.38 19.40 7.85
C GLN A 25 -7.37 19.13 8.98
N ARG A 26 -7.27 17.98 9.62
CA ARG A 26 -8.13 17.60 10.74
C ARG A 26 -7.82 18.46 11.98
N PRO A 27 -8.77 18.56 12.92
CA PRO A 27 -8.57 19.31 14.17
C PRO A 27 -7.40 18.79 15.02
N ASP A 28 -7.02 17.51 14.87
CA ASP A 28 -5.86 16.91 15.53
C ASP A 28 -4.53 17.20 14.82
N GLY A 29 -4.57 17.78 13.63
CA GLY A 29 -3.41 18.16 12.82
C GLY A 29 -3.03 17.14 11.74
N GLY A 30 -3.66 15.96 11.70
CA GLY A 30 -3.43 14.95 10.68
C GLY A 30 -4.21 15.22 9.38
N TRP A 31 -3.91 14.44 8.36
CA TRP A 31 -4.68 14.37 7.11
C TRP A 31 -5.17 12.95 6.88
N THR A 32 -6.30 12.88 6.23
CA THR A 32 -6.86 11.65 5.65
C THR A 32 -7.73 12.04 4.47
N ASP A 33 -7.80 11.21 3.46
CA ASP A 33 -8.73 11.36 2.34
C ASP A 33 -9.18 9.98 1.87
N ARG A 34 -9.77 9.91 0.68
CA ARG A 34 -10.37 8.70 0.18
C ARG A 34 -9.33 7.76 -0.45
N MET A 35 -9.13 6.60 0.16
CA MET A 35 -8.57 5.45 -0.54
C MET A 35 -9.62 4.82 -1.46
N SER A 36 -9.25 4.30 -2.62
CA SER A 36 -10.18 3.63 -3.55
C SER A 36 -10.94 2.47 -2.89
N SER A 37 -12.21 2.28 -3.27
CA SER A 37 -12.97 1.10 -2.86
C SER A 37 -12.46 -0.15 -3.58
N SER A 38 -12.36 -1.25 -2.86
CA SER A 38 -11.78 -2.52 -3.32
C SER A 38 -12.87 -3.56 -3.56
N THR A 39 -12.93 -4.11 -4.77
CA THR A 39 -13.90 -5.17 -5.11
C THR A 39 -13.68 -6.43 -4.28
N ILE A 40 -12.42 -6.84 -4.05
CA ILE A 40 -12.12 -8.03 -3.25
C ILE A 40 -12.50 -7.83 -1.78
N SER A 41 -12.14 -6.67 -1.20
CA SER A 41 -12.51 -6.36 0.20
C SER A 41 -14.01 -6.31 0.38
N THR A 42 -14.72 -5.69 -0.58
CA THR A 42 -16.18 -5.61 -0.55
C THR A 42 -16.81 -7.00 -0.69
N ALA A 43 -16.43 -7.79 -1.67
CA ALA A 43 -16.99 -9.11 -1.87
C ALA A 43 -16.78 -10.04 -0.66
N ILE A 44 -15.57 -10.10 -0.12
CA ILE A 44 -15.25 -10.97 1.03
C ILE A 44 -15.85 -10.40 2.32
N GLY A 45 -15.89 -9.07 2.48
CA GLY A 45 -16.58 -8.41 3.60
C GLY A 45 -18.08 -8.74 3.63
N LEU A 46 -18.75 -8.69 2.49
CA LEU A 46 -20.17 -9.08 2.37
C LEU A 46 -20.41 -10.55 2.70
N LEU A 47 -19.55 -11.46 2.23
CA LEU A 47 -19.61 -12.87 2.60
C LEU A 47 -19.43 -13.08 4.11
N ALA A 48 -18.52 -12.33 4.73
CA ALA A 48 -18.33 -12.34 6.18
C ALA A 48 -19.59 -11.86 6.93
N LEU A 49 -20.23 -10.76 6.49
CA LEU A 49 -21.51 -10.28 7.06
C LEU A 49 -22.64 -11.30 6.88
N GLY A 50 -22.73 -11.91 5.68
CA GLY A 50 -23.69 -12.98 5.42
C GLY A 50 -23.56 -14.15 6.38
N ARG A 51 -22.33 -14.53 6.70
CA ARG A 51 -21.96 -15.60 7.65
C ARG A 51 -22.20 -15.18 9.11
N ALA A 52 -22.06 -13.91 9.43
CA ALA A 52 -22.36 -13.37 10.75
C ALA A 52 -23.88 -13.35 11.04
N GLY A 53 -24.71 -13.08 10.01
CA GLY A 53 -26.16 -13.06 10.11
C GLY A 53 -26.81 -12.27 8.99
N ARG A 54 -27.21 -12.94 7.91
CA ARG A 54 -27.76 -12.32 6.69
C ARG A 54 -28.92 -11.36 6.97
N GLU A 55 -29.88 -11.77 7.80
CA GLU A 55 -31.03 -10.94 8.13
C GLU A 55 -30.66 -9.74 9.03
N LEU A 56 -29.67 -9.92 9.90
CA LEU A 56 -29.20 -8.87 10.81
C LEU A 56 -28.48 -7.74 10.08
N TYR A 57 -27.73 -8.09 9.02
CA TYR A 57 -26.91 -7.16 8.24
C TYR A 57 -27.45 -6.96 6.82
N ARG A 58 -28.77 -7.12 6.63
CA ARG A 58 -29.44 -7.06 5.32
C ARG A 58 -29.12 -5.76 4.58
N ASP A 59 -29.29 -4.61 5.23
CA ASP A 59 -29.11 -3.30 4.59
C ASP A 59 -27.68 -3.10 4.10
N GLN A 60 -26.69 -3.51 4.90
CA GLN A 60 -25.27 -3.42 4.54
C GLN A 60 -24.94 -4.36 3.37
N ILE A 61 -25.49 -5.57 3.38
CA ILE A 61 -25.32 -6.56 2.32
C ILE A 61 -25.95 -6.05 1.02
N ASP A 62 -27.17 -5.56 1.05
CA ASP A 62 -27.90 -5.07 -0.12
C ASP A 62 -27.20 -3.84 -0.74
N ASN A 63 -26.71 -2.90 0.09
CA ASN A 63 -25.93 -1.76 -0.37
C ASN A 63 -24.62 -2.21 -1.04
N GLY A 64 -23.87 -3.11 -0.42
CA GLY A 64 -22.63 -3.61 -0.99
C GLY A 64 -22.81 -4.43 -2.27
N LEU A 65 -23.88 -5.24 -2.37
CA LEU A 65 -24.24 -5.93 -3.61
C LEU A 65 -24.64 -4.93 -4.70
N THR A 66 -25.31 -3.84 -4.34
CA THR A 66 -25.63 -2.75 -5.28
C THR A 66 -24.34 -2.11 -5.77
N TRP A 67 -23.40 -1.77 -4.86
CA TRP A 67 -22.10 -1.24 -5.26
C TRP A 67 -21.36 -2.19 -6.19
N LEU A 68 -21.28 -3.50 -5.90
CA LEU A 68 -20.67 -4.48 -6.78
C LEU A 68 -21.35 -4.52 -8.16
N ARG A 69 -22.69 -4.46 -8.22
CA ARG A 69 -23.44 -4.46 -9.48
C ARG A 69 -23.14 -3.23 -10.33
N ASP A 70 -23.11 -2.04 -9.69
CA ASP A 70 -22.85 -0.76 -10.37
C ASP A 70 -21.40 -0.65 -10.88
N ASN A 71 -20.47 -1.40 -10.27
CA ASN A 71 -19.06 -1.47 -10.67
C ASN A 71 -18.74 -2.66 -11.60
N GLN A 72 -19.73 -3.46 -12.03
CA GLN A 72 -19.52 -4.44 -13.09
C GLN A 72 -19.27 -3.74 -14.42
N ARG A 73 -18.15 -4.03 -15.04
CA ARG A 73 -17.73 -3.38 -16.28
C ARG A 73 -18.48 -3.92 -17.51
N PRO A 74 -18.46 -3.20 -18.65
CA PRO A 74 -19.13 -3.63 -19.88
C PRO A 74 -18.66 -5.00 -20.43
N ASP A 75 -17.40 -5.40 -20.12
CA ASP A 75 -16.86 -6.71 -20.47
C ASP A 75 -17.40 -7.84 -19.60
N GLY A 76 -18.15 -7.54 -18.55
CA GLY A 76 -18.76 -8.47 -17.59
C GLY A 76 -17.88 -8.76 -16.37
N GLY A 77 -16.62 -8.29 -16.34
CA GLY A 77 -15.70 -8.46 -15.23
C GLY A 77 -15.76 -7.32 -14.21
N TRP A 78 -14.89 -7.41 -13.20
CA TRP A 78 -14.61 -6.35 -12.22
C TRP A 78 -13.13 -6.06 -12.20
N SER A 79 -12.80 -4.79 -12.07
CA SER A 79 -11.46 -4.36 -11.68
C SER A 79 -11.30 -4.46 -10.17
N LEU A 80 -10.06 -4.38 -9.73
CA LEU A 80 -9.72 -4.45 -8.31
C LEU A 80 -10.27 -3.26 -7.52
N VAL A 81 -10.17 -2.07 -8.11
CA VAL A 81 -10.61 -0.81 -7.51
C VAL A 81 -11.57 -0.07 -8.43
N ASP A 82 -12.38 0.81 -7.84
CA ASP A 82 -13.37 1.62 -8.57
C ASP A 82 -12.74 2.66 -9.50
N SER A 83 -11.50 3.07 -9.23
CA SER A 83 -10.85 4.20 -9.93
C SER A 83 -10.17 3.84 -11.23
N ASP A 84 -9.74 2.61 -11.47
CA ASP A 84 -9.12 2.09 -12.71
C ASP A 84 -8.28 0.85 -12.41
N PRO A 85 -8.09 -0.09 -13.01
CA PRO A 85 -7.50 -0.72 -14.19
C PRO A 85 -8.43 -1.74 -14.86
N PRO A 86 -7.96 -2.56 -15.82
CA PRO A 86 -8.80 -3.53 -16.52
C PRO A 86 -9.43 -4.54 -15.57
N SER A 87 -10.50 -5.18 -16.03
CA SER A 87 -11.12 -6.27 -15.30
C SER A 87 -10.13 -7.42 -15.09
N SER A 88 -10.18 -8.02 -13.89
CA SER A 88 -9.39 -9.19 -13.52
C SER A 88 -10.29 -10.40 -13.31
N GLU A 89 -9.89 -11.54 -13.85
CA GLU A 89 -10.63 -12.79 -13.72
C GLU A 89 -10.71 -13.28 -12.27
N HIS A 90 -9.66 -13.08 -11.50
CA HIS A 90 -9.62 -13.45 -10.07
C HIS A 90 -10.52 -12.54 -9.23
N ILE A 91 -10.48 -11.24 -9.48
CA ILE A 91 -11.36 -10.26 -8.80
C ILE A 91 -12.81 -10.51 -9.17
N THR A 92 -13.08 -10.80 -10.45
CA THR A 92 -14.41 -11.19 -10.93
C THR A 92 -14.92 -12.43 -10.20
N ALA A 93 -14.06 -13.42 -9.94
CA ALA A 93 -14.46 -14.62 -9.21
C ALA A 93 -14.92 -14.33 -7.76
N PHE A 94 -14.32 -13.37 -7.06
CA PHE A 94 -14.78 -12.96 -5.72
C PHE A 94 -16.14 -12.26 -5.77
N ALA A 95 -16.34 -11.33 -6.71
CA ALA A 95 -17.62 -10.65 -6.89
C ALA A 95 -18.74 -11.66 -7.24
N VAL A 96 -18.47 -12.57 -8.17
CA VAL A 96 -19.42 -13.65 -8.55
C VAL A 96 -19.74 -14.54 -7.35
N ALA A 97 -18.77 -14.89 -6.50
CA ALA A 97 -19.02 -15.69 -5.29
C ALA A 97 -19.98 -14.96 -4.33
N ALA A 98 -19.79 -13.66 -4.11
CA ALA A 98 -20.68 -12.87 -3.26
C ALA A 98 -22.13 -12.89 -3.77
N PHE A 99 -22.37 -12.67 -5.07
CA PHE A 99 -23.71 -12.73 -5.66
C PHE A 99 -24.31 -14.14 -5.58
N LYS A 100 -23.57 -15.19 -5.91
CA LYS A 100 -24.06 -16.58 -5.86
C LYS A 100 -24.52 -16.98 -4.45
N VAL A 101 -23.86 -16.48 -3.41
CA VAL A 101 -24.17 -16.81 -2.01
C VAL A 101 -25.26 -15.91 -1.44
N LEU A 102 -25.19 -14.61 -1.72
CA LEU A 102 -26.03 -13.61 -1.03
C LEU A 102 -27.28 -13.20 -1.82
N ASP A 103 -27.29 -13.36 -3.14
CA ASP A 103 -28.45 -13.00 -3.99
C ASP A 103 -28.54 -13.92 -5.22
N PRO A 104 -28.69 -15.25 -5.03
CA PRO A 104 -28.66 -16.22 -6.14
C PRO A 104 -29.76 -16.02 -7.17
N ASP A 105 -30.96 -15.57 -6.74
CA ASP A 105 -32.12 -15.44 -7.61
C ASP A 105 -32.22 -14.05 -8.27
N GLY A 106 -31.81 -12.98 -7.56
CA GLY A 106 -31.94 -11.59 -8.02
C GLY A 106 -30.78 -11.12 -8.90
N SER A 107 -29.67 -11.89 -8.98
CA SER A 107 -28.43 -11.45 -9.65
C SER A 107 -27.95 -12.43 -10.75
N ALA A 108 -28.85 -13.25 -11.31
CA ALA A 108 -28.50 -14.26 -12.31
C ALA A 108 -27.78 -13.64 -13.52
N ASP A 109 -28.23 -12.49 -14.02
CA ASP A 109 -27.65 -11.78 -15.15
C ASP A 109 -26.23 -11.25 -14.85
N VAL A 110 -26.00 -10.73 -13.65
CA VAL A 110 -24.69 -10.26 -13.17
C VAL A 110 -23.71 -11.44 -13.09
N VAL A 111 -24.15 -12.55 -12.50
CA VAL A 111 -23.38 -13.79 -12.37
C VAL A 111 -23.02 -14.35 -13.74
N ASP A 112 -23.99 -14.42 -14.67
CA ASP A 112 -23.76 -14.97 -16.02
C ASP A 112 -22.72 -14.15 -16.81
N ARG A 113 -22.78 -12.82 -16.75
CA ARG A 113 -21.75 -11.96 -17.37
C ARG A 113 -20.37 -12.18 -16.74
N GLY A 114 -20.29 -12.24 -15.41
CA GLY A 114 -19.03 -12.49 -14.69
C GLY A 114 -18.45 -13.87 -15.00
N MET A 115 -19.26 -14.92 -15.01
CA MET A 115 -18.83 -16.27 -15.39
C MET A 115 -18.38 -16.36 -16.84
N LYS A 116 -19.03 -15.63 -17.75
CA LYS A 116 -18.60 -15.54 -19.16
C LYS A 116 -17.23 -14.87 -19.27
N PHE A 117 -17.01 -13.77 -18.52
CA PHE A 117 -15.71 -13.11 -18.46
C PHE A 117 -14.62 -14.06 -17.96
N ILE A 118 -14.84 -14.76 -16.84
CA ILE A 118 -13.91 -15.78 -16.31
C ILE A 118 -13.62 -16.85 -17.36
N GLY A 119 -14.65 -17.36 -18.05
CA GLY A 119 -14.51 -18.36 -19.09
C GLY A 119 -13.62 -17.95 -20.26
N GLN A 120 -13.58 -16.65 -20.57
CA GLN A 120 -12.75 -16.06 -21.64
C GLN A 120 -11.29 -15.80 -21.21
N HIS A 121 -11.01 -15.67 -19.90
CA HIS A 121 -9.73 -15.20 -19.35
C HIS A 121 -9.03 -16.21 -18.42
N GLY A 122 -9.29 -17.50 -18.57
CA GLY A 122 -8.64 -18.54 -17.76
C GLY A 122 -9.57 -19.69 -17.38
N GLY A 123 -10.89 -19.47 -17.47
CA GLY A 123 -11.88 -20.52 -17.25
C GLY A 123 -11.83 -21.14 -15.85
N GLU A 124 -12.03 -22.46 -15.80
CA GLU A 124 -12.03 -23.19 -14.52
C GLU A 124 -10.71 -23.12 -13.75
N SER A 125 -9.58 -22.88 -14.42
CA SER A 125 -8.27 -22.78 -13.74
C SER A 125 -8.20 -21.64 -12.72
N ILE A 126 -9.04 -20.62 -12.84
CA ILE A 126 -9.15 -19.52 -11.87
C ILE A 126 -9.78 -20.01 -10.56
N ILE A 127 -10.80 -20.85 -10.66
CA ILE A 127 -11.57 -21.38 -9.52
C ILE A 127 -10.95 -22.69 -9.01
N THR A 128 -10.33 -23.46 -9.91
CA THR A 128 -9.71 -24.76 -9.64
C THR A 128 -8.25 -24.81 -10.11
N PRO A 129 -7.36 -23.95 -9.59
CA PRO A 129 -5.97 -23.93 -10.03
C PRO A 129 -5.27 -25.26 -9.68
N ASP A 130 -4.36 -25.68 -10.54
CA ASP A 130 -3.43 -26.77 -10.25
C ASP A 130 -2.25 -26.19 -9.44
N PHE A 131 -2.11 -26.62 -8.21
CA PHE A 131 -1.00 -26.23 -7.32
C PHE A 131 0.19 -27.19 -7.37
N SER A 132 0.21 -28.11 -8.30
CA SER A 132 1.27 -29.13 -8.41
C SER A 132 2.59 -28.59 -8.94
N ASP A 133 2.58 -27.42 -9.59
CA ASP A 133 3.74 -26.80 -10.22
C ASP A 133 4.72 -26.14 -9.22
N GLY A 134 4.30 -25.98 -7.95
CA GLY A 134 5.12 -25.34 -6.90
C GLY A 134 5.40 -23.86 -7.13
N GLY A 135 4.61 -23.21 -8.00
CA GLY A 135 4.71 -21.78 -8.26
C GLY A 135 4.55 -20.90 -7.00
N PRO A 136 4.91 -19.61 -7.07
CA PRO A 136 4.78 -18.72 -5.93
C PRO A 136 3.33 -18.59 -5.50
N ARG A 137 3.07 -18.80 -4.20
CA ARG A 137 1.75 -18.69 -3.62
C ARG A 137 1.40 -17.21 -3.44
N THR A 138 0.32 -16.79 -4.08
CA THR A 138 -0.16 -15.40 -4.07
C THR A 138 -1.58 -15.34 -3.48
N TRP A 139 -2.12 -14.13 -3.31
CA TRP A 139 -3.52 -13.92 -2.95
C TRP A 139 -4.51 -14.62 -3.90
N ARG A 140 -4.10 -14.93 -5.13
CA ARG A 140 -4.91 -15.67 -6.12
C ARG A 140 -5.36 -17.04 -5.61
N GLU A 141 -4.59 -17.68 -4.73
CA GLU A 141 -4.97 -18.95 -4.09
C GLU A 141 -6.17 -18.80 -3.14
N ILE A 142 -6.51 -17.59 -2.72
CA ILE A 142 -7.67 -17.34 -1.86
C ILE A 142 -8.98 -17.58 -2.63
N VAL A 143 -9.02 -17.39 -3.97
CA VAL A 143 -10.22 -17.65 -4.79
C VAL A 143 -10.79 -19.05 -4.56
N PRO A 144 -10.04 -20.14 -4.82
CA PRO A 144 -10.56 -21.49 -4.62
C PRO A 144 -10.92 -21.79 -3.16
N ILE A 145 -10.22 -21.18 -2.21
CA ILE A 145 -10.51 -21.35 -0.78
C ILE A 145 -11.85 -20.71 -0.45
N VAL A 146 -12.08 -19.47 -0.86
CA VAL A 146 -13.36 -18.76 -0.63
C VAL A 146 -14.51 -19.51 -1.30
N TRP A 147 -14.36 -19.92 -2.56
CA TRP A 147 -15.40 -20.69 -3.27
C TRP A 147 -15.74 -22.00 -2.56
N ALA A 148 -14.74 -22.71 -2.04
CA ALA A 148 -14.96 -23.95 -1.29
C ALA A 148 -15.61 -23.70 0.09
N MET A 149 -15.19 -22.66 0.78
CA MET A 149 -15.74 -22.26 2.08
C MET A 149 -17.19 -21.79 1.98
N GLU A 150 -17.59 -21.23 0.84
CA GLU A 150 -18.96 -20.81 0.54
C GLU A 150 -19.82 -21.93 -0.09
N GLY A 151 -19.28 -23.13 -0.22
CA GLY A 151 -20.03 -24.29 -0.78
C GLY A 151 -20.23 -24.22 -2.29
N LEU A 152 -19.55 -23.32 -2.99
CA LEU A 152 -19.65 -23.16 -4.45
C LEU A 152 -18.81 -24.17 -5.22
N ARG A 153 -17.96 -24.94 -4.53
CA ARG A 153 -17.15 -26.03 -5.06
C ARG A 153 -16.84 -27.07 -3.98
N ASP A 154 -16.26 -28.19 -4.40
CA ASP A 154 -15.82 -29.23 -3.48
C ASP A 154 -14.75 -28.71 -2.52
N VAL A 155 -15.03 -28.79 -1.23
CA VAL A 155 -14.13 -28.35 -0.16
C VAL A 155 -12.81 -29.13 -0.15
N THR A 156 -12.80 -30.37 -0.62
CA THR A 156 -11.58 -31.21 -0.65
C THR A 156 -10.58 -30.80 -1.73
N ALA A 157 -11.01 -30.01 -2.71
CA ALA A 157 -10.20 -29.55 -3.83
C ALA A 157 -9.45 -28.23 -3.57
N GLN A 158 -9.39 -27.76 -2.31
CA GLN A 158 -8.67 -26.55 -1.92
C GLN A 158 -7.33 -26.88 -1.26
N PRO A 159 -6.29 -26.01 -1.40
CA PRO A 159 -5.05 -26.19 -0.68
C PRO A 159 -5.26 -25.93 0.82
N SER A 160 -4.69 -26.80 1.67
CA SER A 160 -4.73 -26.60 3.11
C SER A 160 -3.73 -25.55 3.54
N GLN A 161 -4.19 -24.50 4.24
CA GLN A 161 -3.33 -23.49 4.84
C GLN A 161 -2.45 -24.10 5.95
N PRO A 162 -1.16 -23.72 6.04
CA PRO A 162 -0.19 -24.36 6.92
C PRO A 162 -0.30 -23.83 8.36
N LEU A 163 -1.37 -24.19 9.09
CA LEU A 163 -1.55 -23.76 10.48
C LEU A 163 -0.39 -24.22 11.39
N GLU A 164 0.26 -25.34 11.03
CA GLU A 164 1.43 -25.87 11.72
C GLU A 164 2.65 -24.94 11.73
N VAL A 165 2.67 -23.89 10.92
CA VAL A 165 3.68 -22.82 10.98
C VAL A 165 3.79 -22.22 12.40
N MET A 166 2.71 -22.25 13.18
CA MET A 166 2.68 -21.77 14.57
C MET A 166 3.48 -22.65 15.54
N LEU A 167 3.87 -23.86 15.13
CA LEU A 167 4.75 -24.73 15.90
C LEU A 167 6.24 -24.43 15.66
N LEU A 168 6.56 -23.67 14.62
CA LEU A 168 7.93 -23.29 14.31
C LEU A 168 8.45 -22.21 15.28
N PRO A 169 9.78 -22.12 15.46
CA PRO A 169 10.41 -21.00 16.14
C PRO A 169 10.00 -19.66 15.49
N SER A 170 9.80 -18.62 16.31
CA SER A 170 9.32 -17.31 15.83
C SER A 170 10.14 -16.72 14.68
N GLY A 171 11.46 -16.92 14.65
CA GLY A 171 12.31 -16.43 13.56
C GLY A 171 12.05 -17.08 12.19
N LEU A 172 11.39 -18.27 12.15
CA LEU A 172 10.92 -18.90 10.91
C LEU A 172 9.47 -18.55 10.64
N ARG A 173 8.61 -18.63 11.67
CA ARG A 173 7.19 -18.28 11.59
C ARG A 173 6.96 -16.86 11.09
N ASN A 174 7.67 -15.90 11.67
CA ASN A 174 7.49 -14.49 11.37
C ASN A 174 7.91 -14.12 9.91
N ARG A 175 8.56 -15.04 9.18
CA ARG A 175 8.83 -14.82 7.74
C ARG A 175 7.57 -14.79 6.89
N ALA A 176 6.44 -15.30 7.38
CA ALA A 176 5.15 -15.14 6.70
C ALA A 176 4.65 -13.67 6.76
N SER A 177 5.20 -12.86 7.67
CA SER A 177 4.93 -11.42 7.77
C SER A 177 3.43 -11.10 7.78
N ILE A 178 3.03 -10.08 7.05
CA ILE A 178 1.67 -9.53 6.97
C ILE A 178 0.59 -10.50 6.44
N VAL A 179 0.93 -11.60 5.77
CA VAL A 179 -0.08 -12.58 5.31
C VAL A 179 -0.48 -13.59 6.40
N LEU A 180 0.26 -13.63 7.50
CA LEU A 180 0.07 -14.67 8.52
C LEU A 180 -1.33 -14.66 9.16
N PRO A 181 -1.97 -13.51 9.47
CA PRO A 181 -3.31 -13.52 10.04
C PRO A 181 -4.33 -14.25 9.17
N GLY A 182 -4.36 -13.96 7.86
CA GLY A 182 -5.26 -14.63 6.91
C GLY A 182 -4.99 -16.14 6.82
N VAL A 183 -3.71 -16.53 6.74
CA VAL A 183 -3.31 -17.95 6.76
C VAL A 183 -3.81 -18.67 8.02
N LEU A 184 -3.71 -18.02 9.19
CA LEU A 184 -4.15 -18.61 10.46
C LEU A 184 -5.68 -18.69 10.53
N GLY A 185 -6.39 -17.61 10.20
CA GLY A 185 -7.85 -17.58 10.20
C GLY A 185 -8.43 -18.68 9.29
N LEU A 186 -8.02 -18.70 8.03
CA LEU A 186 -8.45 -19.69 7.06
C LEU A 186 -8.02 -21.11 7.45
N GLY A 187 -6.79 -21.29 7.95
CA GLY A 187 -6.28 -22.60 8.38
C GLY A 187 -7.05 -23.20 9.54
N ILE A 188 -7.52 -22.39 10.49
CA ILE A 188 -8.38 -22.84 11.61
C ILE A 188 -9.73 -23.32 11.07
N GLY A 189 -10.37 -22.57 10.16
CA GLY A 189 -11.62 -22.97 9.51
C GLY A 189 -11.46 -24.26 8.71
N GLN A 190 -10.43 -24.33 7.88
CA GLN A 190 -10.14 -25.52 7.06
C GLN A 190 -9.87 -26.78 7.89
N ALA A 191 -9.30 -26.65 9.08
CA ALA A 191 -9.06 -27.79 9.96
C ALA A 191 -10.34 -28.51 10.40
N ARG A 192 -11.51 -27.89 10.27
CA ARG A 192 -12.83 -28.48 10.60
C ARG A 192 -13.50 -29.13 9.39
N VAL A 193 -13.18 -28.71 8.19
CA VAL A 193 -13.90 -29.12 6.98
C VAL A 193 -13.06 -30.00 6.03
N LEU A 194 -11.72 -29.93 6.09
CA LEU A 194 -10.85 -30.73 5.24
C LEU A 194 -10.58 -32.11 5.83
N PRO A 195 -10.51 -33.16 5.00
CA PRO A 195 -10.11 -34.51 5.42
C PRO A 195 -8.59 -34.59 5.65
N LEU A 196 -8.11 -33.98 6.73
CA LEU A 196 -6.69 -33.97 7.07
C LEU A 196 -6.20 -35.35 7.53
N GLY A 197 -5.01 -35.77 7.07
CA GLY A 197 -4.34 -36.95 7.58
C GLY A 197 -4.02 -36.82 9.08
N LYS A 198 -3.96 -37.94 9.81
CA LYS A 198 -3.82 -37.97 11.29
C LYS A 198 -2.69 -37.08 11.84
N THR A 199 -1.53 -37.09 11.19
CA THR A 199 -0.36 -36.30 11.58
C THR A 199 -0.63 -34.80 11.43
N LYS A 200 -1.21 -34.37 10.31
CA LYS A 200 -1.53 -32.97 10.04
C LYS A 200 -2.66 -32.49 10.96
N ALA A 201 -3.69 -33.30 11.17
CA ALA A 201 -4.77 -33.00 12.11
C ALA A 201 -4.26 -32.81 13.55
N LEU A 202 -3.31 -33.63 14.00
CA LEU A 202 -2.66 -33.46 15.31
C LEU A 202 -1.85 -32.17 15.36
N ALA A 203 -1.05 -31.89 14.30
CA ALA A 203 -0.27 -30.65 14.22
C ALA A 203 -1.17 -29.40 14.28
N HIS A 204 -2.28 -29.39 13.53
CA HIS A 204 -3.26 -28.31 13.54
C HIS A 204 -3.88 -28.11 14.93
N ARG A 205 -4.28 -29.20 15.60
CA ARG A 205 -4.84 -29.12 16.97
C ARG A 205 -3.84 -28.53 17.99
N LEU A 206 -2.54 -28.83 17.84
CA LEU A 206 -1.49 -28.27 18.70
C LEU A 206 -1.13 -26.81 18.35
N ALA A 207 -1.32 -26.43 17.09
CA ALA A 207 -1.05 -25.09 16.59
C ALA A 207 -2.17 -24.08 16.91
N GLU A 208 -3.44 -24.51 16.90
CA GLU A 208 -4.62 -23.67 17.05
C GLU A 208 -4.61 -22.72 18.26
N PRO A 209 -4.32 -23.16 19.49
CA PRO A 209 -4.27 -22.24 20.63
C PRO A 209 -3.20 -21.15 20.47
N LYS A 210 -2.07 -21.49 19.83
CA LYS A 210 -0.99 -20.53 19.55
C LYS A 210 -1.39 -19.55 18.45
N ALA A 211 -2.13 -20.02 17.44
CA ALA A 211 -2.67 -19.20 16.37
C ALA A 211 -3.68 -18.17 16.90
N LEU A 212 -4.63 -18.63 17.73
CA LEU A 212 -5.62 -17.75 18.37
C LEU A 212 -4.94 -16.71 19.29
N GLN A 213 -3.92 -17.10 20.05
CA GLN A 213 -3.20 -16.14 20.87
C GLN A 213 -2.46 -15.12 20.01
N TRP A 214 -1.80 -15.56 18.94
CA TRP A 214 -1.08 -14.66 18.04
C TRP A 214 -2.03 -13.69 17.31
N LEU A 215 -3.22 -14.14 16.88
CA LEU A 215 -4.25 -13.28 16.32
C LEU A 215 -4.72 -12.20 17.32
N ARG A 216 -4.85 -12.54 18.61
CA ARG A 216 -5.13 -11.54 19.67
C ARG A 216 -4.01 -10.52 19.81
N ASP A 217 -2.77 -11.01 19.74
CA ASP A 217 -1.59 -10.15 19.93
C ASP A 217 -1.39 -9.14 18.77
N VAL A 218 -1.93 -9.43 17.57
CA VAL A 218 -1.85 -8.52 16.41
C VAL A 218 -3.10 -7.66 16.23
N MET A 219 -4.21 -8.04 16.84
CA MET A 219 -5.46 -7.28 16.75
C MET A 219 -5.34 -5.97 17.53
N GLY A 220 -5.66 -4.86 16.87
CA GLY A 220 -5.67 -3.54 17.48
C GLY A 220 -6.89 -3.31 18.40
N PRO A 221 -6.87 -2.21 19.16
CA PRO A 221 -7.96 -1.87 20.08
C PRO A 221 -9.29 -1.54 19.37
N ASN A 222 -9.27 -1.25 18.08
CA ASN A 222 -10.44 -1.07 17.23
C ASN A 222 -10.98 -2.38 16.64
N GLY A 223 -10.41 -3.54 17.02
CA GLY A 223 -10.75 -4.85 16.46
C GLY A 223 -10.13 -5.13 15.09
N GLY A 224 -9.45 -4.15 14.51
CA GLY A 224 -8.77 -4.30 13.22
C GLY A 224 -7.51 -5.15 13.31
N ILE A 225 -7.22 -5.82 12.21
CA ILE A 225 -5.94 -6.48 11.97
C ILE A 225 -5.33 -5.75 10.76
N GLU A 226 -4.17 -5.10 10.93
CA GLU A 226 -3.48 -4.35 9.87
C GLU A 226 -4.31 -3.19 9.26
N GLU A 227 -5.30 -2.65 9.96
CA GLU A 227 -6.30 -1.71 9.39
C GLU A 227 -7.01 -2.23 8.11
N CYS A 228 -6.92 -3.53 7.84
CA CYS A 228 -7.29 -4.17 6.59
C CYS A 228 -8.65 -4.89 6.68
N ALA A 229 -9.64 -4.41 5.91
CA ALA A 229 -10.97 -5.00 5.86
C ALA A 229 -10.94 -6.43 5.30
N LEU A 230 -10.14 -6.66 4.24
CA LEU A 230 -9.94 -7.98 3.65
C LEU A 230 -9.41 -8.98 4.70
N MET A 231 -8.40 -8.57 5.47
CA MET A 231 -7.77 -9.43 6.46
C MET A 231 -8.76 -9.78 7.60
N CYS A 232 -9.48 -8.79 8.13
CA CYS A 232 -10.51 -9.01 9.14
C CYS A 232 -11.62 -9.95 8.65
N ALA A 233 -12.07 -9.80 7.41
CA ALA A 233 -13.10 -10.65 6.82
C ALA A 233 -12.64 -12.11 6.63
N LEU A 234 -11.39 -12.33 6.20
CA LEU A 234 -10.81 -13.68 6.08
C LEU A 234 -10.65 -14.36 7.44
N VAL A 235 -10.11 -13.64 8.43
CA VAL A 235 -9.96 -14.17 9.80
C VAL A 235 -11.31 -14.49 10.41
N PHE A 236 -12.28 -13.55 10.34
CA PHE A 236 -13.64 -13.77 10.82
C PHE A 236 -14.29 -15.01 10.18
N SER A 237 -14.26 -15.09 8.84
CA SER A 237 -14.89 -16.19 8.11
C SER A 237 -14.29 -17.55 8.47
N GLY A 238 -12.97 -17.64 8.57
CA GLY A 238 -12.30 -18.86 8.97
C GLY A 238 -12.65 -19.30 10.38
N LEU A 239 -12.63 -18.38 11.36
CA LEU A 239 -13.00 -18.69 12.75
C LEU A 239 -14.48 -19.06 12.87
N ARG A 240 -15.38 -18.37 12.14
CA ARG A 240 -16.82 -18.65 12.14
C ARG A 240 -17.16 -20.03 11.58
N ILE A 241 -16.42 -20.50 10.57
CA ILE A 241 -16.53 -21.88 10.05
C ILE A 241 -16.08 -22.87 11.11
N ALA A 242 -15.06 -22.56 11.88
CA ALA A 242 -14.58 -23.44 12.94
C ALA A 242 -15.56 -23.56 14.12
N GLY A 243 -16.37 -22.54 14.36
CA GLY A 243 -17.41 -22.49 15.40
C GLY A 243 -17.51 -21.12 16.07
N GLU A 244 -18.69 -20.79 16.59
CA GLU A 244 -18.92 -19.52 17.29
C GLU A 244 -18.10 -19.37 18.58
N ASP A 245 -17.73 -20.49 19.19
CA ASP A 245 -16.91 -20.59 20.39
C ASP A 245 -15.39 -20.51 20.12
N VAL A 246 -14.97 -20.53 18.85
CA VAL A 246 -13.56 -20.48 18.47
C VAL A 246 -13.08 -19.04 18.35
N GLY A 247 -12.41 -18.54 19.40
CA GLY A 247 -11.91 -17.15 19.44
C GLY A 247 -13.03 -16.10 19.33
N PRO A 248 -14.08 -16.14 20.18
CA PRO A 248 -15.25 -15.27 20.07
C PRO A 248 -14.90 -13.78 20.21
N ASP A 249 -13.85 -13.46 20.93
CA ASP A 249 -13.29 -12.13 21.06
C ASP A 249 -12.67 -11.62 19.75
N ILE A 250 -11.95 -12.47 19.04
CA ILE A 250 -11.37 -12.15 17.72
C ILE A 250 -12.48 -11.99 16.68
N GLN A 251 -13.45 -12.92 16.65
CA GLN A 251 -14.61 -12.83 15.75
C GLN A 251 -15.36 -11.51 15.95
N ARG A 252 -15.61 -11.14 17.21
CA ARG A 252 -16.29 -9.86 17.53
C ARG A 252 -15.46 -8.67 17.06
N GLY A 253 -14.17 -8.61 17.40
CA GLY A 253 -13.30 -7.51 16.98
C GLY A 253 -13.28 -7.33 15.47
N CYS A 254 -13.05 -8.40 14.70
CA CYS A 254 -13.06 -8.33 13.24
C CYS A 254 -14.42 -7.87 12.69
N LEU A 255 -15.52 -8.35 13.26
CA LEU A 255 -16.87 -7.94 12.82
C LEU A 255 -17.13 -6.46 13.15
N ASP A 256 -16.78 -6.00 14.35
CA ASP A 256 -16.93 -4.60 14.77
C ASP A 256 -16.09 -3.69 13.87
N PHE A 257 -14.86 -4.11 13.51
CA PHE A 257 -14.01 -3.39 12.56
C PHE A 257 -14.67 -3.29 11.17
N LEU A 258 -15.19 -4.40 10.61
CA LEU A 258 -15.89 -4.39 9.33
C LEU A 258 -17.09 -3.44 9.34
N LEU A 259 -17.90 -3.48 10.41
CA LEU A 259 -19.09 -2.62 10.54
C LEU A 259 -18.74 -1.13 10.73
N SER A 260 -17.60 -0.84 11.37
CA SER A 260 -17.14 0.54 11.57
C SER A 260 -16.46 1.15 10.35
N THR A 261 -16.01 0.33 9.41
CA THR A 261 -15.25 0.74 8.23
C THR A 261 -15.99 0.61 6.91
N ILE A 262 -17.20 0.01 6.93
CA ILE A 262 -18.07 -0.01 5.76
C ILE A 262 -18.46 1.43 5.38
N ARG A 263 -18.38 1.75 4.11
CA ARG A 263 -18.76 3.06 3.57
C ARG A 263 -20.26 3.15 3.39
N SER A 264 -20.75 4.38 3.22
CA SER A 264 -22.18 4.63 3.00
C SER A 264 -22.74 3.98 1.73
N ASP A 265 -21.89 3.71 0.73
CA ASP A 265 -22.22 3.00 -0.50
C ASP A 265 -22.17 1.46 -0.34
N GLY A 266 -21.83 0.95 0.84
CA GLY A 266 -21.71 -0.48 1.13
C GLY A 266 -20.36 -1.10 0.75
N SER A 267 -19.40 -0.32 0.27
CA SER A 267 -18.08 -0.80 -0.11
C SER A 267 -17.05 -0.74 1.02
N TRP A 268 -15.93 -1.43 0.84
CA TRP A 268 -14.72 -1.29 1.66
C TRP A 268 -13.50 -0.99 0.79
N PRO A 269 -12.57 -0.13 1.26
CA PRO A 269 -11.22 -0.08 0.74
C PRO A 269 -10.45 -1.33 1.15
N ILE A 270 -9.20 -1.48 0.66
CA ILE A 270 -8.35 -2.58 1.13
C ILE A 270 -7.92 -2.35 2.58
N ASP A 271 -7.33 -1.21 2.87
CA ASP A 271 -7.08 -0.71 4.21
C ASP A 271 -8.05 0.43 4.55
N ARG A 272 -8.34 0.62 5.82
CA ARG A 272 -9.24 1.67 6.28
C ARG A 272 -8.75 3.05 5.85
N ASP A 273 -7.44 3.30 6.04
CA ASP A 273 -6.81 4.61 5.88
C ASP A 273 -5.28 4.48 5.75
N LEU A 274 -4.64 5.53 5.24
CA LEU A 274 -3.19 5.74 5.22
C LEU A 274 -2.80 7.02 6.00
N GLU A 275 -3.55 7.39 7.02
CA GLU A 275 -3.52 8.71 7.66
C GLU A 275 -2.15 9.16 8.16
N ILE A 276 -1.29 8.24 8.65
CA ILE A 276 0.06 8.57 9.10
C ILE A 276 0.96 8.85 7.89
N ALA A 277 0.93 7.97 6.89
CA ALA A 277 1.68 8.11 5.65
C ALA A 277 1.33 9.41 4.92
N VAL A 278 0.02 9.62 4.64
CA VAL A 278 -0.42 10.81 3.88
C VAL A 278 -0.24 12.11 4.65
N THR A 279 -0.29 12.09 5.99
CA THR A 279 0.09 13.24 6.82
C THR A 279 1.57 13.59 6.63
N ALA A 280 2.46 12.60 6.67
CA ALA A 280 3.88 12.83 6.43
C ALA A 280 4.14 13.31 5.00
N TYR A 281 3.49 12.75 3.99
CA TYR A 281 3.59 13.21 2.60
C TYR A 281 3.05 14.64 2.43
N SER A 282 1.99 15.01 3.14
CA SER A 282 1.47 16.39 3.13
C SER A 282 2.51 17.39 3.64
N ILE A 283 3.21 17.09 4.73
CA ILE A 283 4.31 17.93 5.22
C ILE A 283 5.45 18.02 4.19
N LEU A 284 5.85 16.91 3.57
CA LEU A 284 6.90 16.91 2.55
C LEU A 284 6.51 17.72 1.30
N ALA A 285 5.23 17.75 0.96
CA ALA A 285 4.73 18.56 -0.14
C ALA A 285 4.70 20.07 0.22
N LEU A 286 4.16 20.41 1.39
CA LEU A 286 4.13 21.78 1.90
C LEU A 286 5.54 22.35 2.05
N ALA A 287 6.53 21.57 2.50
CA ALA A 287 7.92 21.99 2.61
C ALA A 287 8.55 22.42 1.27
N GLU A 288 7.97 22.03 0.14
CA GLU A 288 8.42 22.52 -1.17
C GLU A 288 7.88 23.91 -1.53
N VAL A 289 6.86 24.40 -0.85
CA VAL A 289 6.19 25.67 -1.18
C VAL A 289 6.25 26.69 -0.04
N GLU A 290 6.40 26.24 1.21
CA GLU A 290 6.36 27.08 2.41
C GLU A 290 7.48 26.72 3.40
N ASP A 291 7.72 27.57 4.40
CA ASP A 291 8.57 27.28 5.56
C ASP A 291 7.73 26.56 6.65
N VAL A 292 7.62 25.24 6.52
CA VAL A 292 6.81 24.42 7.44
C VAL A 292 7.35 24.37 8.86
N ALA A 293 8.64 24.64 9.09
CA ALA A 293 9.24 24.63 10.42
C ALA A 293 8.78 25.80 11.30
N ALA A 294 8.44 26.92 10.66
CA ALA A 294 7.99 28.15 11.33
C ALA A 294 6.46 28.31 11.31
N ASP A 295 5.71 27.42 10.70
CA ASP A 295 4.26 27.54 10.54
C ASP A 295 3.48 26.99 11.75
N PRO A 296 2.80 27.87 12.53
CA PRO A 296 2.06 27.46 13.72
C PRO A 296 0.86 26.55 13.41
N ARG A 297 0.35 26.52 12.17
CA ARG A 297 -0.72 25.60 11.75
C ARG A 297 -0.29 24.13 11.85
N LEU A 298 1.03 23.87 11.79
CA LEU A 298 1.62 22.54 11.77
C LEU A 298 2.13 22.06 13.14
N ASP A 299 1.98 22.86 14.21
CA ASP A 299 2.36 22.44 15.56
C ASP A 299 1.57 21.21 16.01
N ARG A 300 0.25 21.19 15.77
CA ARG A 300 -0.59 20.02 16.07
C ARG A 300 -0.23 18.81 15.23
N THR A 301 0.17 19.00 13.98
CA THR A 301 0.63 17.91 13.11
C THR A 301 1.89 17.25 13.67
N ARG A 302 2.83 18.06 14.13
CA ARG A 302 4.04 17.57 14.80
C ARG A 302 3.69 16.74 16.03
N GLU A 303 2.83 17.27 16.91
CA GLU A 303 2.38 16.55 18.12
C GLU A 303 1.64 15.25 17.77
N TRP A 304 0.77 15.30 16.76
CA TRP A 304 0.01 14.14 16.32
C TRP A 304 0.92 13.05 15.76
N LEU A 305 1.85 13.35 14.85
CA LEU A 305 2.82 12.39 14.32
C LEU A 305 3.66 11.75 15.45
N LEU A 306 4.11 12.55 16.44
CA LEU A 306 4.84 12.02 17.59
C LEU A 306 3.97 11.09 18.45
N SER A 307 2.68 11.39 18.58
CA SER A 307 1.74 10.59 19.38
C SER A 307 1.44 9.22 18.76
N THR A 308 1.60 9.06 17.44
CA THR A 308 1.38 7.79 16.73
C THR A 308 2.59 6.85 16.73
N GLN A 309 3.74 7.29 17.30
CA GLN A 309 4.91 6.43 17.43
C GLN A 309 4.65 5.23 18.34
N TRP A 310 5.01 4.05 17.91
CA TRP A 310 4.97 2.85 18.73
C TRP A 310 5.92 2.97 19.93
N SER A 311 5.34 3.25 21.09
CA SER A 311 6.09 3.43 22.36
C SER A 311 6.40 2.11 23.06
N LYS A 312 5.79 0.99 22.64
CA LYS A 312 5.99 -0.36 23.17
C LYS A 312 6.51 -1.30 22.08
N PRO A 313 7.18 -2.40 22.46
CA PRO A 313 7.57 -3.41 21.47
C PRO A 313 6.34 -4.02 20.77
N PHE A 314 6.43 -4.22 19.46
CA PHE A 314 5.46 -5.03 18.72
C PHE A 314 5.87 -6.51 18.81
N THR A 315 5.34 -7.16 19.85
CA THR A 315 5.76 -8.51 20.26
C THR A 315 5.49 -9.61 19.24
N PRO A 316 4.43 -9.57 18.39
CA PRO A 316 4.18 -10.61 17.40
C PRO A 316 5.35 -10.82 16.43
N LEU A 317 5.97 -9.73 15.96
CA LEU A 317 7.15 -9.76 15.08
C LEU A 317 8.47 -9.52 15.82
N LYS A 318 8.45 -9.31 17.13
CA LYS A 318 9.62 -9.00 17.98
C LYS A 318 10.32 -7.69 17.58
N MET A 319 9.55 -6.71 17.18
CA MET A 319 10.09 -5.39 16.87
C MET A 319 10.26 -4.56 18.15
N PRO A 320 11.35 -3.77 18.27
CA PRO A 320 11.52 -2.83 19.37
C PRO A 320 10.50 -1.68 19.27
N PRO A 321 10.34 -0.85 20.30
CA PRO A 321 9.59 0.39 20.19
C PRO A 321 10.32 1.40 19.28
N GLY A 322 9.58 2.36 18.71
CA GLY A 322 10.15 3.49 17.99
C GLY A 322 9.72 3.64 16.53
N GLY A 323 9.11 2.61 15.93
CA GLY A 323 8.60 2.68 14.55
C GLY A 323 7.25 3.40 14.44
N TRP A 324 6.86 3.72 13.21
CA TRP A 324 5.54 4.17 12.81
C TRP A 324 4.93 3.19 11.81
N SER A 325 3.62 3.20 11.70
CA SER A 325 2.81 2.45 10.73
C SER A 325 2.13 3.42 9.77
N TRP A 326 1.47 2.89 8.72
CA TRP A 326 0.70 3.70 7.75
C TRP A 326 -0.56 4.33 8.34
N ALA A 327 -1.19 3.63 9.31
CA ALA A 327 -2.38 4.09 10.00
C ALA A 327 -2.44 3.58 11.44
N ALA A 328 -3.23 4.23 12.28
CA ALA A 328 -3.46 3.85 13.68
C ALA A 328 -4.94 3.45 13.88
N PRO A 329 -5.26 2.62 14.89
CA PRO A 329 -4.34 2.08 15.91
C PRO A 329 -3.84 0.66 15.62
N SER A 330 -4.23 0.00 14.53
CA SER A 330 -3.91 -1.42 14.29
C SER A 330 -2.94 -1.68 13.13
N GLY A 331 -2.42 -0.63 12.47
CA GLY A 331 -1.31 -0.74 11.54
C GLY A 331 -0.02 -1.16 12.26
N TRP A 332 0.79 -1.96 11.61
CA TRP A 332 2.05 -2.47 12.21
C TRP A 332 3.21 -1.52 11.94
N PRO A 333 4.17 -1.37 12.90
CA PRO A 333 5.34 -0.54 12.64
C PRO A 333 6.15 -1.10 11.47
N GLU A 334 6.50 -0.23 10.52
CA GLU A 334 7.20 -0.62 9.30
C GLU A 334 8.29 0.37 8.88
N SER A 335 9.12 -0.04 7.92
CA SER A 335 10.34 0.70 7.59
C SER A 335 10.07 1.94 6.75
N GLU A 336 9.15 1.87 5.77
CA GLU A 336 8.86 3.00 4.88
C GLU A 336 8.23 4.16 5.66
N ASP A 337 7.12 3.90 6.37
CA ASP A 337 6.42 4.97 7.08
C ASP A 337 7.23 5.53 8.24
N THR A 338 7.97 4.68 8.97
CA THR A 338 8.93 5.19 9.96
C THR A 338 9.91 6.17 9.33
N ALA A 339 10.43 5.88 8.14
CA ALA A 339 11.38 6.74 7.46
C ALA A 339 10.74 8.02 6.91
N VAL A 340 9.54 7.92 6.34
CA VAL A 340 8.80 9.07 5.79
C VAL A 340 8.40 10.03 6.91
N VAL A 341 7.87 9.51 8.04
CA VAL A 341 7.53 10.32 9.22
C VAL A 341 8.77 11.01 9.80
N LEU A 342 9.90 10.30 9.95
CA LEU A 342 11.15 10.91 10.41
C LEU A 342 11.63 12.02 9.47
N THR A 343 11.47 11.85 8.17
CA THR A 343 11.82 12.87 7.17
C THR A 343 10.89 14.09 7.30
N ALA A 344 9.58 13.89 7.45
CA ALA A 344 8.61 14.94 7.66
C ALA A 344 8.86 15.72 8.98
N LEU A 345 9.16 15.00 10.06
CA LEU A 345 9.52 15.62 11.35
C LEU A 345 10.81 16.44 11.27
N ALA A 346 11.77 16.06 10.41
CA ALA A 346 12.96 16.88 10.15
C ALA A 346 12.61 18.19 9.44
N GLU A 347 11.68 18.17 8.46
CA GLU A 347 11.16 19.40 7.82
C GLU A 347 10.41 20.30 8.84
N LEU A 348 9.69 19.70 9.79
CA LEU A 348 9.06 20.41 10.92
C LEU A 348 10.06 20.88 12.00
N GLY A 349 11.35 20.80 11.75
CA GLY A 349 12.40 21.31 12.62
C GLY A 349 12.87 20.37 13.72
N MET A 350 12.35 19.15 13.81
CA MET A 350 12.81 18.16 14.80
C MET A 350 14.23 17.69 14.49
N ARG A 351 14.98 17.36 15.53
CA ARG A 351 16.41 17.01 15.41
C ARG A 351 16.71 15.66 16.08
N ARG A 352 17.87 15.11 15.75
CA ARG A 352 18.32 13.81 16.25
C ARG A 352 18.46 13.72 17.77
N ASP A 353 18.64 14.81 18.46
CA ASP A 353 18.74 14.89 19.92
C ASP A 353 17.36 14.83 20.61
N ASP A 354 16.27 14.90 19.85
CA ASP A 354 14.94 14.58 20.36
C ASP A 354 14.83 13.06 20.61
N PRO A 355 14.37 12.63 21.82
CA PRO A 355 14.32 11.22 22.18
C PRO A 355 13.45 10.36 21.25
N GLN A 356 12.35 10.89 20.71
CA GLN A 356 11.47 10.15 19.81
C GLN A 356 12.10 9.98 18.43
N ILE A 357 12.80 10.99 17.94
CA ILE A 357 13.57 10.92 16.69
C ILE A 357 14.70 9.90 16.83
N ASP A 358 15.49 9.97 17.90
CA ASP A 358 16.59 9.02 18.16
C ASP A 358 16.07 7.58 18.28
N LEU A 359 14.90 7.38 18.91
CA LEU A 359 14.25 6.07 19.02
C LEU A 359 13.84 5.51 17.64
N GLY A 360 13.24 6.34 16.78
CA GLY A 360 12.86 5.97 15.42
C GLY A 360 14.08 5.61 14.54
N LEU A 361 15.14 6.42 14.61
CA LEU A 361 16.39 6.13 13.90
C LEU A 361 17.05 4.82 14.38
N LYS A 362 17.02 4.53 15.68
CA LYS A 362 17.50 3.26 16.24
C LYS A 362 16.64 2.09 15.77
N TRP A 363 15.32 2.29 15.69
CA TRP A 363 14.41 1.28 15.17
C TRP A 363 14.77 0.93 13.72
N LEU A 364 14.87 1.93 12.82
CA LEU A 364 15.30 1.72 11.43
C LEU A 364 16.66 1.02 11.33
N LEU A 365 17.62 1.42 12.17
CA LEU A 365 18.93 0.77 12.18
C LEU A 365 18.84 -0.72 12.55
N GLY A 366 17.96 -1.06 13.50
CA GLY A 366 17.68 -2.45 13.88
C GLY A 366 17.04 -3.28 12.77
N MET A 367 16.34 -2.63 11.83
CA MET A 367 15.65 -3.29 10.72
C MET A 367 16.52 -3.50 9.47
N GLN A 368 17.74 -2.94 9.40
CA GLN A 368 18.61 -3.10 8.23
C GLN A 368 18.92 -4.56 7.93
N ASN A 369 18.73 -4.96 6.68
CA ASN A 369 19.10 -6.28 6.15
C ASN A 369 20.62 -6.47 6.06
N ARG A 370 21.08 -7.72 5.96
CA ARG A 370 22.50 -8.05 5.84
C ARG A 370 23.14 -7.54 4.55
N ASP A 371 22.36 -7.37 3.49
CA ASP A 371 22.80 -6.83 2.19
C ASP A 371 22.85 -5.30 2.15
N GLY A 372 22.38 -4.64 3.22
CA GLY A 372 22.36 -3.18 3.34
C GLY A 372 21.03 -2.54 3.02
N SER A 373 20.05 -3.29 2.51
CA SER A 373 18.69 -2.84 2.21
C SER A 373 17.81 -2.78 3.45
N TRP A 374 16.53 -2.38 3.25
CA TRP A 374 15.45 -2.58 4.21
C TRP A 374 14.29 -3.34 3.57
N SER A 375 13.66 -4.21 4.37
CA SER A 375 12.35 -4.80 4.18
C SER A 375 11.36 -4.03 5.05
N GLU A 376 10.06 -4.24 4.90
CA GLU A 376 9.06 -3.52 5.70
C GLU A 376 9.01 -4.01 7.15
N TRP A 377 8.63 -5.27 7.34
CA TRP A 377 8.33 -5.80 8.67
C TRP A 377 9.35 -6.80 9.18
N VAL A 378 9.91 -7.64 8.31
CA VAL A 378 10.78 -8.73 8.75
C VAL A 378 12.16 -8.64 8.13
N ARG A 379 13.12 -8.36 9.00
CA ARG A 379 14.54 -8.29 8.61
C ARG A 379 15.01 -9.54 7.87
N ASN A 380 15.67 -9.36 6.73
CA ASN A 380 16.15 -10.40 5.82
C ASN A 380 15.02 -11.32 5.31
N SER A 381 13.81 -10.81 5.20
CA SER A 381 12.71 -11.49 4.52
C SER A 381 13.06 -11.74 3.05
N LYS A 382 12.50 -12.81 2.49
CA LYS A 382 12.56 -13.13 1.06
C LYS A 382 11.17 -13.27 0.45
N MET A 383 10.17 -12.86 1.21
CA MET A 383 8.79 -12.88 0.74
C MET A 383 8.61 -11.77 -0.31
N ILE A 384 7.79 -12.04 -1.31
CA ILE A 384 7.53 -11.10 -2.41
C ILE A 384 6.94 -9.77 -1.91
N HIS A 385 6.16 -9.83 -0.83
CA HIS A 385 5.50 -8.67 -0.20
C HIS A 385 6.26 -8.05 0.98
N ASP A 386 7.45 -8.54 1.31
CA ASP A 386 8.28 -8.05 2.43
C ASP A 386 9.78 -8.34 2.17
N GLY A 387 10.20 -8.28 0.91
CA GLY A 387 11.60 -8.47 0.52
C GLY A 387 12.41 -7.17 0.57
N PRO A 388 13.73 -7.24 0.33
CA PRO A 388 14.56 -6.06 0.12
C PRO A 388 14.00 -5.18 -0.99
N CYS A 389 13.76 -3.89 -0.69
CA CYS A 389 13.11 -2.96 -1.62
C CYS A 389 13.95 -1.69 -1.83
N PRO A 390 14.24 -1.31 -3.09
CA PRO A 390 14.93 -0.05 -3.39
C PRO A 390 14.16 1.20 -2.94
N GLY A 391 12.82 1.23 -3.13
CA GLY A 391 11.97 2.35 -2.68
C GLY A 391 12.06 2.55 -1.17
N VAL A 392 11.77 1.51 -0.39
CA VAL A 392 11.87 1.51 1.08
C VAL A 392 13.27 1.91 1.56
N THR A 393 14.31 1.30 0.96
CA THR A 393 15.70 1.61 1.28
C THR A 393 16.02 3.09 1.03
N SER A 394 15.47 3.68 -0.05
CA SER A 394 15.62 5.10 -0.37
C SER A 394 15.01 5.99 0.70
N HIS A 395 13.78 5.73 1.13
CA HIS A 395 13.14 6.49 2.22
C HIS A 395 13.97 6.43 3.51
N VAL A 396 14.49 5.26 3.88
CA VAL A 396 15.33 5.10 5.07
C VAL A 396 16.66 5.87 4.94
N VAL A 397 17.31 5.83 3.79
CA VAL A 397 18.54 6.60 3.54
C VAL A 397 18.27 8.10 3.67
N MET A 398 17.14 8.58 3.13
CA MET A 398 16.72 9.98 3.24
C MET A 398 16.49 10.40 4.70
N ALA A 399 15.76 9.60 5.49
CA ALA A 399 15.57 9.87 6.92
C ALA A 399 16.90 9.99 7.66
N PHE A 400 17.80 9.05 7.49
CA PHE A 400 19.13 9.11 8.10
C PHE A 400 19.93 10.33 7.63
N LYS A 401 19.86 10.69 6.35
CA LYS A 401 20.56 11.87 5.80
C LYS A 401 20.02 13.17 6.42
N ARG A 402 18.70 13.33 6.52
CA ARG A 402 18.06 14.50 7.14
C ARG A 402 18.47 14.67 8.61
N HIS A 403 18.76 13.57 9.30
CA HIS A 403 19.25 13.58 10.68
C HIS A 403 20.78 13.45 10.80
N GLY A 404 21.55 13.80 9.77
CA GLY A 404 23.00 14.00 9.81
C GLY A 404 23.86 12.75 9.77
N ALA A 405 23.35 11.59 9.33
CA ALA A 405 24.16 10.38 9.20
C ALA A 405 25.13 10.43 8.00
N SER A 406 26.23 9.66 8.11
CA SER A 406 27.30 9.60 7.11
C SER A 406 27.15 8.37 6.19
N THR A 407 27.47 8.55 4.90
CA THR A 407 27.54 7.48 3.89
C THR A 407 28.91 6.79 3.84
N ARG A 408 29.89 7.23 4.65
CA ARG A 408 31.28 6.76 4.53
C ARG A 408 31.48 5.32 5.05
N GLY A 409 32.23 4.52 4.28
CA GLY A 409 32.73 3.22 4.70
C GLY A 409 31.65 2.13 4.86
N ARG A 410 31.74 1.38 5.96
CA ARG A 410 30.76 0.35 6.33
C ARG A 410 29.62 0.91 7.21
N SER A 411 29.34 2.20 7.11
CA SER A 411 28.14 2.76 7.74
C SER A 411 26.85 2.12 7.16
N PRO A 412 25.73 2.18 7.87
CA PRO A 412 24.46 1.69 7.35
C PRO A 412 24.11 2.25 5.97
N LEU A 413 24.34 3.54 5.76
CA LEU A 413 24.12 4.19 4.46
C LEU A 413 25.12 3.71 3.40
N GLY A 414 26.40 3.47 3.76
CA GLY A 414 27.38 2.93 2.84
C GLY A 414 27.07 1.50 2.39
N LEU A 415 26.38 0.71 3.21
CA LEU A 415 25.85 -0.61 2.82
C LEU A 415 24.65 -0.47 1.87
N ALA A 416 23.74 0.48 2.14
CA ALA A 416 22.61 0.77 1.25
C ALA A 416 23.05 1.21 -0.14
N MET A 417 24.10 2.03 -0.25
CA MET A 417 24.65 2.42 -1.55
C MET A 417 25.13 1.20 -2.36
N LYS A 418 25.78 0.23 -1.70
CA LYS A 418 26.18 -1.03 -2.36
C LYS A 418 24.99 -1.90 -2.74
N TYR A 419 23.91 -1.85 -1.99
CA TYR A 419 22.67 -2.53 -2.35
C TYR A 419 22.10 -1.91 -3.63
N PHE A 420 21.98 -0.59 -3.76
CA PHE A 420 21.52 0.05 -4.98
C PHE A 420 22.36 -0.31 -6.21
N GLU A 421 23.71 -0.32 -6.07
CA GLU A 421 24.60 -0.74 -7.17
C GLU A 421 24.31 -2.16 -7.68
N LYS A 422 23.87 -3.06 -6.78
CA LYS A 422 23.58 -4.47 -7.11
C LYS A 422 22.15 -4.73 -7.57
N SER A 423 21.20 -3.90 -7.12
CA SER A 423 19.77 -4.09 -7.38
C SER A 423 19.28 -3.34 -8.62
N GLN A 424 20.10 -2.47 -9.22
CA GLN A 424 19.75 -1.79 -10.47
C GLN A 424 19.57 -2.82 -11.58
N ALA A 425 18.42 -2.76 -12.25
CA ALA A 425 18.16 -3.58 -13.43
C ALA A 425 19.06 -3.17 -14.61
N SER A 426 19.23 -4.05 -15.59
CA SER A 426 20.11 -3.81 -16.75
C SER A 426 19.68 -2.62 -17.60
N ASP A 427 18.42 -2.23 -17.58
CA ASP A 427 17.88 -1.05 -18.24
C ASP A 427 18.06 0.25 -17.43
N GLY A 428 18.57 0.16 -16.21
CA GLY A 428 18.77 1.29 -15.31
C GLY A 428 17.65 1.53 -14.30
N SER A 429 16.56 0.76 -14.35
CA SER A 429 15.41 0.91 -13.47
C SER A 429 15.58 0.25 -12.10
N PHE A 430 14.63 0.55 -11.20
CA PHE A 430 14.45 -0.07 -9.90
C PHE A 430 12.98 -0.38 -9.65
N SER A 431 12.70 -1.56 -9.10
CA SER A 431 11.36 -1.92 -8.63
C SER A 431 11.00 -1.23 -7.31
N SER A 432 9.72 -1.20 -7.00
CA SER A 432 9.19 -0.79 -5.71
C SER A 432 8.24 -1.86 -5.16
N LEU A 433 8.10 -1.94 -3.83
CA LEU A 433 7.23 -2.92 -3.18
C LEU A 433 5.78 -2.44 -3.19
N TRP A 434 5.55 -1.15 -2.89
CA TRP A 434 4.24 -0.56 -2.66
C TRP A 434 3.67 0.22 -3.85
N PHE A 435 4.45 0.32 -4.92
CA PHE A 435 4.00 1.01 -6.13
C PHE A 435 4.30 0.13 -7.34
N ARG A 436 3.32 0.05 -8.23
CA ARG A 436 3.46 -0.74 -9.45
C ARG A 436 4.56 -0.18 -10.34
N ASP A 437 5.05 -1.03 -11.21
CA ASP A 437 6.05 -0.68 -12.22
C ASP A 437 7.37 -0.20 -11.61
N SER A 438 8.19 0.50 -12.40
CA SER A 438 9.53 0.89 -11.99
C SER A 438 9.70 2.40 -11.78
N THR A 439 8.68 3.22 -12.08
CA THR A 439 8.81 4.68 -12.01
C THR A 439 9.12 5.15 -10.60
N HIS A 440 8.34 4.69 -9.61
CA HIS A 440 8.55 5.08 -8.20
C HIS A 440 9.93 4.67 -7.70
N GLY A 441 10.29 3.38 -7.80
CA GLY A 441 11.59 2.88 -7.30
C GLY A 441 12.78 3.60 -7.96
N THR A 442 12.70 3.82 -9.28
CA THR A 442 13.75 4.51 -10.04
C THR A 442 13.86 5.98 -9.63
N ALA A 443 12.74 6.68 -9.49
CA ALA A 443 12.70 8.07 -9.06
C ALA A 443 13.26 8.22 -7.63
N LYS A 444 12.85 7.34 -6.70
CA LYS A 444 13.31 7.39 -5.30
C LYS A 444 14.81 7.13 -5.16
N VAL A 445 15.36 6.19 -5.91
CA VAL A 445 16.82 5.97 -5.89
C VAL A 445 17.55 7.18 -6.49
N LEU A 446 17.07 7.76 -7.60
CA LEU A 446 17.65 8.98 -8.18
C LEU A 446 17.61 10.16 -7.19
N GLU A 447 16.46 10.40 -6.54
CA GLU A 447 16.27 11.39 -5.48
C GLU A 447 17.31 11.19 -4.35
N THR A 448 17.49 9.94 -3.92
CA THR A 448 18.46 9.60 -2.86
C THR A 448 19.90 9.95 -3.25
N TYR A 449 20.33 9.59 -4.45
CA TYR A 449 21.68 9.95 -4.92
C TYR A 449 21.86 11.47 -5.04
N ALA A 450 20.85 12.18 -5.50
CA ALA A 450 20.86 13.64 -5.59
C ALA A 450 21.01 14.29 -4.20
N GLU A 451 20.23 13.88 -3.24
CA GLU A 451 20.29 14.35 -1.84
C GLU A 451 21.62 14.05 -1.15
N LEU A 452 22.26 12.95 -1.52
CA LEU A 452 23.59 12.61 -1.05
C LEU A 452 24.72 13.43 -1.74
N GLY A 453 24.38 14.31 -2.69
CA GLY A 453 25.34 15.08 -3.48
C GLY A 453 26.07 14.24 -4.53
N MET A 454 25.48 13.17 -5.02
CA MET A 454 26.05 12.21 -5.95
C MET A 454 25.23 12.04 -7.25
N PRO A 455 24.69 13.12 -7.87
CA PRO A 455 23.81 12.99 -9.04
C PRO A 455 24.56 12.46 -10.28
N THR A 456 25.87 12.53 -10.29
CA THR A 456 26.72 12.03 -11.40
C THR A 456 27.20 10.59 -11.21
N HIS A 457 26.81 9.91 -10.13
CA HIS A 457 27.12 8.50 -9.92
C HIS A 457 26.51 7.64 -11.05
N PRO A 458 27.16 6.56 -11.52
CA PRO A 458 26.65 5.72 -12.60
C PRO A 458 25.20 5.26 -12.38
N VAL A 459 24.86 4.83 -11.16
CA VAL A 459 23.50 4.42 -10.77
C VAL A 459 22.48 5.56 -11.00
N ALA A 460 22.83 6.78 -10.55
CA ALA A 460 21.95 7.94 -10.72
C ALA A 460 21.78 8.33 -12.20
N ARG A 461 22.87 8.30 -12.97
CA ARG A 461 22.80 8.59 -14.42
C ARG A 461 21.94 7.59 -15.16
N ASN A 462 22.06 6.29 -14.87
CA ASN A 462 21.26 5.26 -15.51
C ASN A 462 19.78 5.43 -15.13
N ALA A 463 19.47 5.70 -13.86
CA ALA A 463 18.10 5.96 -13.39
C ALA A 463 17.48 7.21 -14.07
N ALA A 464 18.27 8.30 -14.18
CA ALA A 464 17.83 9.50 -14.88
C ALA A 464 17.62 9.26 -16.39
N ALA A 465 18.47 8.48 -17.03
CA ALA A 465 18.31 8.10 -18.44
C ALA A 465 17.01 7.29 -18.63
N TRP A 466 16.80 6.28 -17.78
CA TRP A 466 15.59 5.46 -17.81
C TRP A 466 14.31 6.31 -17.66
N LEU A 467 14.25 7.23 -16.70
CA LEU A 467 13.10 8.12 -16.52
C LEU A 467 12.87 8.98 -17.78
N ARG A 468 13.92 9.53 -18.37
CA ARG A 468 13.81 10.33 -19.59
C ARG A 468 13.27 9.54 -20.79
N GLU A 469 13.72 8.30 -20.97
CA GLU A 469 13.30 7.41 -22.05
C GLU A 469 11.83 6.97 -21.91
N HIS A 470 11.30 6.97 -20.69
CA HIS A 470 9.93 6.51 -20.41
C HIS A 470 8.90 7.64 -20.33
N GLN A 471 9.30 8.90 -20.63
CA GLN A 471 8.34 9.98 -20.78
C GLN A 471 7.50 9.78 -22.05
N ARG A 472 6.19 9.86 -21.90
CA ARG A 472 5.23 9.82 -23.00
C ARG A 472 5.31 11.07 -23.86
N SER A 473 4.74 11.00 -25.07
CA SER A 473 4.67 12.14 -26.00
C SER A 473 3.82 13.30 -25.47
N ASP A 474 2.81 13.00 -24.61
CA ASP A 474 1.97 14.00 -23.95
C ASP A 474 2.68 14.71 -22.77
N GLY A 475 3.84 14.24 -22.36
CA GLY A 475 4.64 14.79 -21.27
C GLY A 475 4.51 14.07 -19.93
N ALA A 476 3.57 13.16 -19.80
CA ALA A 476 3.37 12.38 -18.59
C ALA A 476 4.30 11.16 -18.49
N TRP A 477 4.26 10.50 -17.37
CA TRP A 477 4.79 9.15 -17.16
C TRP A 477 3.65 8.21 -16.81
N PRO A 478 3.50 7.09 -17.46
CA PRO A 478 3.54 5.80 -16.84
C PRO A 478 4.75 5.04 -17.35
N SER A 479 5.33 4.23 -16.51
CA SER A 479 6.14 3.12 -16.92
C SER A 479 5.28 2.01 -17.48
N LYS A 480 5.85 0.90 -17.81
CA LYS A 480 5.14 -0.24 -18.40
C LYS A 480 4.08 -0.77 -17.43
N VAL A 481 2.85 -0.84 -17.85
CA VAL A 481 1.75 -1.43 -17.08
C VAL A 481 1.83 -2.95 -17.13
N VAL A 482 1.75 -3.61 -15.99
CA VAL A 482 1.86 -5.07 -15.89
C VAL A 482 0.64 -5.77 -16.48
N GLU A 483 -0.56 -5.20 -16.39
CA GLU A 483 -1.79 -5.76 -16.98
C GLU A 483 -2.70 -4.65 -17.52
N GLY A 484 -2.47 -4.25 -18.76
CA GLY A 484 -3.30 -3.29 -19.49
C GLY A 484 -2.99 -1.82 -19.16
N PRO A 485 -3.13 -0.93 -20.13
CA PRO A 485 -2.77 0.46 -19.95
C PRO A 485 -3.83 1.19 -19.14
N PRO A 486 -3.46 2.10 -18.21
CA PRO A 486 -4.22 3.33 -18.15
C PRO A 486 -4.06 4.01 -19.52
N GLU A 487 -5.17 4.34 -20.17
CA GLU A 487 -5.10 5.25 -21.32
C GLU A 487 -4.65 6.60 -20.77
N GLY A 488 -3.35 6.89 -20.84
CA GLY A 488 -2.78 8.15 -20.38
C GLY A 488 -1.76 8.00 -19.26
N GLY A 489 -1.06 9.08 -18.94
CA GLY A 489 -0.14 9.17 -17.82
C GLY A 489 -0.85 9.33 -16.48
N THR A 490 -0.13 9.09 -15.38
CA THR A 490 -0.61 9.28 -14.02
C THR A 490 0.01 10.53 -13.39
N ALA A 491 -0.73 11.19 -12.50
CA ALA A 491 -0.23 12.35 -11.79
C ALA A 491 0.93 11.96 -10.85
N GLU A 492 0.79 10.82 -10.19
CA GLU A 492 1.76 10.28 -9.26
C GLU A 492 3.10 9.97 -9.94
N GLU A 493 3.08 9.17 -11.02
CA GLU A 493 4.30 8.78 -11.73
C GLU A 493 4.97 9.98 -12.41
N THR A 494 4.18 10.90 -12.98
CA THR A 494 4.67 12.15 -13.55
C THR A 494 5.37 12.99 -12.48
N ALA A 495 4.76 13.12 -11.32
CA ALA A 495 5.32 13.88 -10.21
C ALA A 495 6.61 13.25 -9.66
N TRP A 496 6.66 11.92 -9.48
CA TRP A 496 7.88 11.22 -9.03
C TRP A 496 9.04 11.44 -9.98
N ALA A 497 8.81 11.25 -11.28
CA ALA A 497 9.85 11.43 -12.30
C ALA A 497 10.38 12.87 -12.34
N LEU A 498 9.48 13.85 -12.36
CA LEU A 498 9.84 15.27 -12.39
C LEU A 498 10.61 15.69 -11.15
N PHE A 499 10.14 15.31 -9.97
CA PHE A 499 10.79 15.65 -8.72
C PHE A 499 12.22 15.08 -8.64
N ALA A 500 12.39 13.82 -9.03
CA ALA A 500 13.70 13.18 -9.04
C ALA A 500 14.67 13.79 -10.06
N LEU A 501 14.21 14.07 -11.30
CA LEU A 501 15.03 14.70 -12.33
C LEU A 501 15.48 16.12 -11.94
N LEU A 502 14.56 16.92 -11.36
CA LEU A 502 14.88 18.27 -10.89
C LEU A 502 15.91 18.23 -9.73
N ASN A 503 15.74 17.30 -8.78
CA ASN A 503 16.71 17.12 -7.69
C ASN A 503 18.08 16.66 -8.18
N ALA A 504 18.13 15.88 -9.25
CA ALA A 504 19.37 15.45 -9.87
C ALA A 504 20.06 16.54 -10.73
N GLY A 505 19.51 17.77 -10.76
CA GLY A 505 20.09 18.92 -11.43
C GLY A 505 19.68 19.06 -12.90
N THR A 506 18.60 18.40 -13.34
CA THR A 506 18.00 18.71 -14.64
C THR A 506 17.50 20.14 -14.64
N SER A 507 17.82 20.93 -15.69
CA SER A 507 17.35 22.29 -15.79
C SER A 507 15.82 22.38 -15.76
N PRO A 508 15.23 23.35 -15.03
CA PRO A 508 13.79 23.60 -15.07
C PRO A 508 13.28 24.02 -16.46
N GLU A 509 14.18 24.44 -17.35
CA GLU A 509 13.89 24.80 -18.75
C GLU A 509 14.08 23.64 -19.74
N ASP A 510 14.51 22.47 -19.26
CA ASP A 510 14.60 21.26 -20.08
C ASP A 510 13.22 20.93 -20.70
N GLU A 511 13.21 20.59 -21.99
CA GLU A 511 11.97 20.39 -22.76
C GLU A 511 11.09 19.26 -22.16
N GLN A 512 11.69 18.19 -21.66
CA GLN A 512 10.96 17.09 -21.04
C GLN A 512 10.35 17.53 -19.72
N VAL A 513 11.10 18.29 -18.91
CA VAL A 513 10.60 18.87 -17.66
C VAL A 513 9.43 19.82 -17.94
N LEU A 514 9.56 20.73 -18.91
CA LEU A 514 8.49 21.68 -19.26
C LEU A 514 7.22 20.97 -19.75
N ARG A 515 7.34 19.89 -20.52
CA ARG A 515 6.17 19.10 -20.94
C ARG A 515 5.49 18.43 -19.75
N GLY A 516 6.25 17.80 -18.86
CA GLY A 516 5.68 17.14 -17.68
C GLY A 516 5.03 18.11 -16.69
N ILE A 517 5.67 19.24 -16.39
CA ILE A 517 5.09 20.33 -15.58
C ILE A 517 3.82 20.87 -16.24
N GLY A 518 3.86 21.08 -17.56
CA GLY A 518 2.67 21.51 -18.32
C GLY A 518 1.52 20.52 -18.19
N TRP A 519 1.82 19.22 -18.31
CA TRP A 519 0.83 18.16 -18.15
C TRP A 519 0.21 18.15 -16.73
N LEU A 520 1.01 18.25 -15.65
CA LEU A 520 0.47 18.33 -14.28
C LEU A 520 -0.49 19.51 -14.11
N VAL A 521 -0.11 20.70 -14.61
CA VAL A 521 -0.98 21.90 -14.52
C VAL A 521 -2.26 21.75 -15.34
N GLU A 522 -2.21 21.07 -16.50
CA GLU A 522 -3.38 20.86 -17.38
C GLU A 522 -4.34 19.78 -16.86
N ASN A 523 -3.85 18.87 -16.05
CA ASN A 523 -4.62 17.78 -15.44
C ASN A 523 -5.04 18.05 -13.99
N GLN A 524 -4.76 19.23 -13.43
CA GLN A 524 -5.33 19.68 -12.18
C GLN A 524 -6.82 20.01 -12.38
N ASN A 525 -7.68 19.46 -11.51
CA ASN A 525 -9.11 19.74 -11.58
C ASN A 525 -9.47 21.09 -10.92
N SER A 526 -10.74 21.48 -11.02
CA SER A 526 -11.24 22.75 -10.48
C SER A 526 -11.15 22.87 -8.96
N GLU A 527 -11.02 21.76 -8.23
CA GLU A 527 -10.85 21.74 -6.79
C GLU A 527 -9.38 21.91 -6.37
N GLY A 528 -8.46 21.98 -7.33
CA GLY A 528 -7.03 22.09 -7.08
C GLY A 528 -6.32 20.76 -6.84
N THR A 529 -6.99 19.63 -7.14
CA THR A 529 -6.44 18.27 -6.95
C THR A 529 -6.16 17.57 -8.28
N TRP A 530 -5.60 16.38 -8.23
CA TRP A 530 -5.39 15.50 -9.36
C TRP A 530 -6.17 14.21 -9.16
N ARG A 531 -6.67 13.65 -10.27
CA ARG A 531 -7.35 12.36 -10.23
C ARG A 531 -6.37 11.28 -9.80
N PRO A 532 -6.62 10.56 -8.69
CA PRO A 532 -5.79 9.45 -8.27
C PRO A 532 -5.97 8.26 -9.23
N GLN A 533 -4.91 7.48 -9.37
CA GLN A 533 -4.95 6.25 -10.17
C GLN A 533 -4.38 5.07 -9.37
N GLY A 534 -4.71 3.85 -9.78
CA GLY A 534 -4.29 2.62 -9.12
C GLY A 534 -2.78 2.35 -9.26
N VAL A 535 -1.95 3.24 -8.75
CA VAL A 535 -0.48 3.10 -8.75
C VAL A 535 0.06 2.47 -7.48
N GLY A 536 -0.69 2.56 -6.37
CA GLY A 536 -0.39 1.85 -5.14
C GLY A 536 -0.52 0.35 -5.35
N LEU A 537 0.33 -0.43 -4.70
CA LEU A 537 0.40 -1.87 -4.83
C LEU A 537 0.36 -2.53 -3.45
N TYR A 538 -0.59 -3.43 -3.28
CA TYR A 538 -0.73 -4.24 -2.07
C TYR A 538 -0.68 -5.71 -2.50
N TYR A 539 0.30 -6.47 -2.06
CA TYR A 539 0.53 -7.86 -2.49
C TYR A 539 0.57 -8.06 -4.02
N ASP A 540 1.70 -7.82 -4.64
CA ASP A 540 2.01 -8.19 -6.03
C ASP A 540 1.09 -7.55 -7.09
N THR A 541 -0.22 -7.74 -7.03
CA THR A 541 -1.17 -7.25 -8.04
C THR A 541 -2.45 -6.66 -7.46
N LEU A 542 -2.52 -6.42 -6.16
CA LEU A 542 -3.64 -5.72 -5.54
C LEU A 542 -3.38 -4.21 -5.58
N TYR A 543 -3.94 -3.51 -6.56
CA TYR A 543 -3.77 -2.07 -6.73
C TYR A 543 -4.70 -1.28 -5.81
N TYR A 544 -4.26 -0.09 -5.44
CA TYR A 544 -5.10 0.92 -4.80
C TYR A 544 -4.71 2.32 -5.28
N SER A 545 -5.60 3.27 -5.10
CA SER A 545 -5.32 4.69 -5.22
C SER A 545 -5.72 5.42 -3.94
N ASP A 546 -5.07 6.55 -3.69
CA ASP A 546 -5.39 7.44 -2.59
C ASP A 546 -5.32 8.88 -3.09
N ASP A 547 -6.33 9.67 -2.75
CA ASP A 547 -6.48 11.05 -3.25
C ASP A 547 -5.31 11.93 -2.81
N LEU A 548 -4.80 11.76 -1.58
CA LEU A 548 -3.68 12.55 -1.08
C LEU A 548 -2.32 12.10 -1.63
N ILE A 549 -2.16 10.85 -2.07
CA ILE A 549 -0.93 10.42 -2.74
C ILE A 549 -0.78 11.19 -4.06
N ALA A 550 -1.80 11.18 -4.93
CA ALA A 550 -1.79 11.92 -6.19
C ALA A 550 -1.56 13.42 -5.95
N HIS A 551 -2.24 13.97 -4.95
CA HIS A 551 -2.20 15.39 -4.62
C HIS A 551 -0.84 15.84 -4.09
N THR A 552 -0.33 15.18 -3.06
CA THR A 552 0.90 15.58 -2.35
C THR A 552 2.13 15.47 -3.23
N TYR A 553 2.26 14.41 -4.02
CA TYR A 553 3.38 14.27 -4.94
C TYR A 553 3.32 15.29 -6.09
N SER A 554 2.14 15.58 -6.63
CA SER A 554 1.98 16.61 -7.66
C SER A 554 2.35 18.01 -7.14
N LEU A 555 1.87 18.39 -5.96
CA LEU A 555 2.25 19.65 -5.30
C LEU A 555 3.76 19.71 -5.06
N ARG A 556 4.36 18.63 -4.59
CA ARG A 556 5.80 18.52 -4.33
C ARG A 556 6.63 18.76 -5.59
N ALA A 557 6.24 18.17 -6.73
CA ALA A 557 6.93 18.33 -8.01
C ALA A 557 6.82 19.76 -8.55
N LEU A 558 5.62 20.37 -8.48
CA LEU A 558 5.39 21.76 -8.91
C LEU A 558 6.15 22.75 -8.03
N GLY A 559 6.14 22.56 -6.70
CA GLY A 559 6.89 23.36 -5.75
C GLY A 559 8.40 23.30 -6.01
N ARG A 560 8.95 22.12 -6.22
CA ARG A 560 10.37 21.92 -6.57
C ARG A 560 10.74 22.66 -7.87
N TRP A 561 9.92 22.55 -8.89
CA TRP A 561 10.16 23.25 -10.15
C TRP A 561 10.21 24.78 -9.93
N LEU A 562 9.28 25.36 -9.19
CA LEU A 562 9.30 26.79 -8.85
C LEU A 562 10.58 27.20 -8.12
N LYS A 563 11.05 26.40 -7.15
CA LYS A 563 12.33 26.64 -6.43
C LYS A 563 13.51 26.64 -7.40
N CYS A 564 13.57 25.70 -8.35
CA CYS A 564 14.64 25.63 -9.36
C CYS A 564 14.64 26.85 -10.29
N VAL A 565 13.47 27.26 -10.81
CA VAL A 565 13.33 28.47 -11.64
C VAL A 565 13.77 29.74 -10.88
N HIS A 566 13.43 29.87 -9.60
CA HIS A 566 13.83 31.01 -8.79
C HIS A 566 15.35 31.06 -8.51
N SER A 567 16.00 29.91 -8.40
CA SER A 567 17.45 29.83 -8.17
C SER A 567 18.23 30.22 -9.43
N GLU A 568 17.80 29.81 -10.63
CA GLU A 568 18.46 30.18 -11.88
C GLU A 568 18.33 31.69 -12.20
N VAL A 569 17.23 32.33 -11.80
CA VAL A 569 17.05 33.79 -11.98
C VAL A 569 17.99 34.62 -11.08
N ARG A 570 18.47 34.02 -9.96
CA ARG A 570 19.37 34.70 -9.00
C ARG A 570 20.84 34.40 -9.26
N ALA A 571 21.19 33.38 -10.05
CA ALA A 571 22.56 33.02 -10.44
C ALA A 571 22.97 33.76 -11.71
#